data_dc8d95e6d49b3de838f37a9efd26e21a
#
_entry.id   dc8d95e6d49b3de838f37a9efd26e21a
#
_cell.length_a   1.000
_cell.length_b   1.000
_cell.length_c   1.000
_cell.angle_alpha   90.00
_cell.angle_beta   90.00
_cell.angle_gamma   90.00
#
_symmetry.space_group_name_H-M   'P 1'
#
loop_
_entity.id
_entity.type
_entity.pdbx_description
1 polymer ?
#
loop_
_entity_poly.entity_id
_entity_poly.type
_entity_poly.pdbx_seq_one_letter_code
_entity_poly.pdbx_strand_id
1 'polypeptide(L)'
;LGLPAGARLRAEPHALLVYGKGQFFLPHQDSEKDDAMIGTLVVSLPSSHTGGELVIEHSDETVAYQASATEVSVAAFYADCRHEVKPVRTGYRVTFTCNLLLDPDPAGEVPAGPSAEAARYLTEHFTTRVSRWKGDDREPPNRLVYLLDHEYTQRGLSWDRLKGADAERAALLRAAADDAGCEAVLALTEIKETWDTEPGRPGRGVDLTYIITSELTLSWWTGVPGGEPISLYVPDEQVCASTPSADLKPYDSEYTGYMGNYGNTMDRWYRRAAVVVWPLRNAFAVRAEASPSWALAELRARLDAGDLVNARAAAESVAPFWKAPGPELLEPALHTAAGLEDPGIALMLLRPFAVEWVTPAHAGGLAALAARYGESWHRNLLDAWFGSRNTWRYTGDVDRKGWAGALPGLTAALRDAGATAAAGWLLAASWGWLDDDIRLWLRYPSPATRRKQLAELGKPLAGLLAAAGGTALASEIVTVLREHGDDVLACLLPMLRAAGPGPSAPLEELARDCERRLTAITEHPARADDDWSVPWSGGCGCELCGTLG
;
A
#
# COMPACT_ATOMS: atom_id res chain seq x y z
N LEU A 1 28.07 17.84 21.44
CA LEU A 1 26.80 17.31 20.90
C LEU A 1 26.14 18.23 19.87
N GLY A 2 26.63 19.43 19.60
CA GLY A 2 26.04 20.35 18.60
C GLY A 2 24.63 20.82 18.90
N LEU A 3 24.22 20.86 20.15
CA LEU A 3 22.89 21.30 20.54
C LEU A 3 22.77 22.84 20.42
N PRO A 4 21.56 23.38 20.15
CA PRO A 4 21.34 24.83 20.12
C PRO A 4 21.83 25.55 21.37
N ALA A 5 22.30 26.79 21.21
CA ALA A 5 22.70 27.60 22.34
C ALA A 5 21.50 27.85 23.27
N GLY A 6 21.59 27.40 24.52
CA GLY A 6 20.48 27.47 25.49
C GLY A 6 19.85 26.14 25.84
N ALA A 7 20.07 25.11 25.03
CA ALA A 7 19.58 23.75 25.32
C ALA A 7 20.09 23.28 26.72
N ARG A 8 19.18 22.75 27.52
CA ARG A 8 19.50 22.25 28.85
C ARG A 8 19.55 20.74 28.85
N LEU A 9 20.71 20.18 29.22
CA LEU A 9 20.89 18.74 29.40
C LEU A 9 20.85 18.37 30.87
N ARG A 10 20.12 17.33 31.19
CA ARG A 10 20.12 16.68 32.51
C ARG A 10 20.72 15.28 32.36
N ALA A 11 21.73 14.97 33.18
CA ALA A 11 22.35 13.67 33.23
C ALA A 11 21.72 12.85 34.36
N GLU A 12 21.04 11.74 34.02
CA GLU A 12 20.49 10.82 35.00
C GLU A 12 21.39 9.59 35.15
N PRO A 13 21.81 9.22 36.39
CA PRO A 13 22.60 8.05 36.65
C PRO A 13 21.93 6.77 36.09
N HIS A 14 22.70 5.99 35.32
CA HIS A 14 22.22 4.74 34.76
C HIS A 14 22.94 3.51 35.35
N ALA A 15 24.27 3.43 35.23
CA ALA A 15 25.02 2.27 35.70
C ALA A 15 26.47 2.62 36.08
N LEU A 16 26.98 1.91 37.09
CA LEU A 16 28.41 1.82 37.36
C LEU A 16 28.95 0.48 36.81
N LEU A 17 29.86 0.55 35.85
CA LEU A 17 30.40 -0.63 35.16
C LEU A 17 31.88 -0.80 35.48
N VAL A 18 32.26 -2.03 35.84
CA VAL A 18 33.66 -2.42 36.08
C VAL A 18 34.01 -3.56 35.15
N TYR A 19 34.92 -3.30 34.22
CA TYR A 19 35.42 -4.29 33.27
C TYR A 19 36.78 -4.81 33.73
N GLY A 20 36.86 -6.09 34.04
CA GLY A 20 38.09 -6.79 34.29
C GLY A 20 38.70 -7.38 33.02
N LYS A 21 39.85 -8.06 33.18
CA LYS A 21 40.56 -8.69 32.06
C LYS A 21 39.68 -9.63 31.23
N GLY A 22 39.68 -9.42 29.93
CA GLY A 22 38.88 -10.17 28.94
C GLY A 22 37.44 -9.71 28.79
N GLN A 23 36.94 -8.82 29.65
CA GLN A 23 35.61 -8.27 29.55
C GLN A 23 35.57 -7.15 28.50
N PHE A 24 34.45 -7.06 27.81
CA PHE A 24 34.17 -6.13 26.71
C PHE A 24 32.65 -5.88 26.61
N PHE A 25 32.27 -4.96 25.75
CA PHE A 25 30.87 -4.75 25.37
C PHE A 25 30.75 -4.77 23.85
N LEU A 26 29.84 -5.61 23.34
CA LEU A 26 29.69 -5.75 21.89
C LEU A 26 29.13 -4.45 21.27
N PRO A 27 29.41 -4.18 19.98
CA PRO A 27 28.86 -3.03 19.28
C PRO A 27 27.32 -3.04 19.32
N HIS A 28 26.73 -1.95 19.83
CA HIS A 28 25.28 -1.77 19.97
C HIS A 28 24.94 -0.28 19.91
N GLN A 29 23.64 0.02 19.79
CA GLN A 29 23.07 1.33 20.01
C GLN A 29 22.27 1.29 21.32
N ASP A 30 22.21 2.41 22.03
CA ASP A 30 21.41 2.49 23.25
C ASP A 30 19.92 2.57 22.90
N SER A 31 19.10 1.82 23.62
CA SER A 31 17.65 1.99 23.54
C SER A 31 17.22 3.19 24.38
N GLU A 32 16.39 4.07 23.86
CA GLU A 32 15.80 5.18 24.58
C GLU A 32 15.01 4.66 25.78
N LYS A 33 15.37 5.13 26.99
CA LYS A 33 14.72 4.74 28.27
C LYS A 33 13.65 5.73 28.68
N ASP A 34 13.71 6.93 28.12
CA ASP A 34 12.78 8.04 28.35
C ASP A 34 12.59 8.79 27.02
N ASP A 35 11.42 9.36 26.82
CA ASP A 35 11.11 10.13 25.60
C ASP A 35 11.98 11.38 25.43
N ALA A 36 12.56 11.89 26.53
CA ALA A 36 13.50 13.01 26.52
C ALA A 36 14.97 12.56 26.36
N MET A 37 15.26 11.27 26.34
CA MET A 37 16.62 10.76 26.21
C MET A 37 17.16 10.95 24.80
N ILE A 38 18.22 11.74 24.69
CA ILE A 38 18.90 12.00 23.41
C ILE A 38 20.24 11.27 23.27
N GLY A 39 20.84 10.81 24.38
CA GLY A 39 22.17 10.23 24.32
C GLY A 39 22.67 9.66 25.64
N THR A 40 23.92 9.26 25.61
CA THR A 40 24.63 8.67 26.74
C THR A 40 25.87 9.48 27.10
N LEU A 41 26.08 9.67 28.39
CA LEU A 41 27.30 10.22 28.97
C LEU A 41 28.08 9.10 29.63
N VAL A 42 29.32 8.87 29.20
CA VAL A 42 30.25 7.91 29.80
C VAL A 42 31.33 8.67 30.54
N VAL A 43 31.35 8.52 31.86
CA VAL A 43 32.39 9.07 32.74
C VAL A 43 33.36 7.94 33.11
N SER A 44 34.56 7.94 32.52
CA SER A 44 35.61 6.97 32.87
C SER A 44 36.42 7.46 34.05
N LEU A 45 36.39 6.70 35.14
CA LEU A 45 37.12 7.00 36.35
C LEU A 45 38.61 6.60 36.22
N PRO A 46 39.51 7.34 36.89
CA PRO A 46 40.92 6.98 36.91
C PRO A 46 41.11 5.53 37.33
N SER A 47 41.64 4.71 36.44
CA SER A 47 41.87 3.28 36.69
C SER A 47 42.99 2.77 35.79
N SER A 48 43.94 2.03 36.40
CA SER A 48 45.09 1.49 35.67
C SER A 48 44.65 0.25 34.89
N HIS A 49 44.62 0.34 33.57
CA HIS A 49 44.30 -0.79 32.67
C HIS A 49 44.91 -0.58 31.28
N THR A 50 44.95 -1.66 30.49
CA THR A 50 45.26 -1.62 29.05
C THR A 50 44.16 -2.30 28.24
N GLY A 51 43.91 -1.84 27.03
CA GLY A 51 42.72 -2.20 26.27
C GLY A 51 41.49 -1.45 26.84
N GLY A 52 40.33 -1.89 26.52
CA GLY A 52 39.07 -1.29 27.01
C GLY A 52 38.76 0.06 26.36
N GLU A 53 39.22 0.33 25.15
CA GLU A 53 38.90 1.52 24.39
C GLU A 53 37.37 1.58 24.15
N LEU A 54 36.78 2.74 24.38
CA LEU A 54 35.42 3.05 23.95
C LEU A 54 35.47 3.53 22.50
N VAL A 55 34.90 2.75 21.59
CA VAL A 55 34.80 3.09 20.17
C VAL A 55 33.37 3.54 19.89
N ILE A 56 33.23 4.70 19.29
CA ILE A 56 31.94 5.30 18.93
C ILE A 56 31.94 5.52 17.42
N GLU A 57 30.89 5.04 16.76
CA GLU A 57 30.68 5.14 15.32
C GLU A 57 29.36 5.88 15.06
N HIS A 58 29.40 6.88 14.17
CA HIS A 58 28.21 7.55 13.66
C HIS A 58 28.45 7.99 12.21
N SER A 59 27.57 7.59 11.30
CA SER A 59 27.78 7.79 9.85
C SER A 59 29.14 7.20 9.43
N ASP A 60 30.00 7.98 8.80
CA ASP A 60 31.35 7.56 8.37
C ASP A 60 32.45 7.86 9.39
N GLU A 61 32.11 8.42 10.54
CA GLU A 61 33.08 8.78 11.58
C GLU A 61 33.20 7.68 12.63
N THR A 62 34.43 7.32 12.96
CA THR A 62 34.76 6.41 14.06
C THR A 62 35.79 7.08 14.98
N VAL A 63 35.45 7.18 16.25
CA VAL A 63 36.36 7.75 17.27
C VAL A 63 36.59 6.74 18.38
N ALA A 64 37.84 6.55 18.76
CA ALA A 64 38.22 5.69 19.86
C ALA A 64 38.76 6.50 21.04
N TYR A 65 38.25 6.26 22.23
CA TYR A 65 38.62 6.92 23.47
C TYR A 65 39.29 5.93 24.39
N GLN A 66 40.52 6.26 24.82
CA GLN A 66 41.26 5.52 25.85
C GLN A 66 41.07 6.28 27.19
N ALA A 67 40.59 5.57 28.21
CA ALA A 67 40.49 6.14 29.55
C ALA A 67 41.87 6.33 30.18
N SER A 68 41.99 7.39 31.02
CA SER A 68 43.22 7.73 31.73
C SER A 68 43.40 6.95 33.05
N ALA A 69 44.62 6.61 33.40
CA ALA A 69 44.89 6.03 34.70
C ALA A 69 44.86 7.03 35.84
N THR A 70 44.97 8.34 35.56
CA THR A 70 45.14 9.40 36.57
C THR A 70 44.08 10.49 36.51
N GLU A 71 43.32 10.60 35.41
CA GLU A 71 42.37 11.65 35.17
C GLU A 71 40.97 11.10 34.83
N VAL A 72 39.93 11.82 35.22
CA VAL A 72 38.58 11.53 34.76
C VAL A 72 38.45 11.93 33.30
N SER A 73 37.95 11.02 32.46
CA SER A 73 37.64 11.32 31.08
C SER A 73 36.12 11.17 30.82
N VAL A 74 35.59 12.03 29.97
CA VAL A 74 34.17 12.13 29.70
C VAL A 74 33.95 12.04 28.20
N ALA A 75 33.03 11.18 27.79
CA ALA A 75 32.54 11.08 26.42
C ALA A 75 31.02 11.17 26.42
N ALA A 76 30.46 12.01 25.56
CA ALA A 76 29.02 12.11 25.35
C ALA A 76 28.69 11.92 23.88
N PHE A 77 27.67 11.12 23.60
CA PHE A 77 27.25 10.80 22.25
C PHE A 77 25.75 10.56 22.20
N TYR A 78 25.15 10.69 21.02
CA TYR A 78 23.73 10.43 20.81
C TYR A 78 23.39 8.94 20.93
N ALA A 79 22.15 8.60 21.36
CA ALA A 79 21.72 7.21 21.59
C ALA A 79 21.77 6.35 20.34
N ASP A 80 21.63 6.95 19.16
CA ASP A 80 21.71 6.29 17.86
C ASP A 80 23.16 6.07 17.37
N CYS A 81 24.18 6.59 18.09
CA CYS A 81 25.57 6.24 17.81
C CYS A 81 25.85 4.79 18.19
N ARG A 82 26.41 4.02 17.25
CA ARG A 82 26.88 2.67 17.55
C ARG A 82 28.15 2.75 18.35
N HIS A 83 28.22 2.00 19.44
CA HIS A 83 29.40 2.04 20.29
C HIS A 83 29.72 0.67 20.88
N GLU A 84 31.00 0.46 21.21
CA GLU A 84 31.49 -0.75 21.82
C GLU A 84 32.61 -0.45 22.83
N VAL A 85 32.85 -1.37 23.74
CA VAL A 85 34.06 -1.38 24.59
C VAL A 85 34.92 -2.54 24.17
N LYS A 86 36.12 -2.26 23.69
CA LYS A 86 37.11 -3.29 23.31
C LYS A 86 37.53 -4.11 24.54
N PRO A 87 38.05 -5.36 24.39
CA PRO A 87 38.44 -6.17 25.50
C PRO A 87 39.53 -5.52 26.36
N VAL A 88 39.31 -5.48 27.69
CA VAL A 88 40.34 -5.09 28.66
C VAL A 88 41.42 -6.18 28.70
N ARG A 89 42.66 -5.78 28.53
CA ARG A 89 43.79 -6.71 28.49
C ARG A 89 44.41 -6.94 29.87
N THR A 90 44.56 -5.84 30.63
CA THR A 90 45.11 -5.87 32.02
C THR A 90 44.40 -4.83 32.87
N GLY A 91 44.36 -5.06 34.20
CA GLY A 91 43.74 -4.11 35.14
C GLY A 91 42.23 -4.11 35.10
N TYR A 92 41.67 -2.99 35.54
CA TYR A 92 40.21 -2.77 35.58
C TYR A 92 39.86 -1.42 34.96
N ARG A 93 38.88 -1.40 34.06
CA ARG A 93 38.28 -0.17 33.56
C ARG A 93 36.98 0.11 34.35
N VAL A 94 36.91 1.28 34.97
CA VAL A 94 35.76 1.68 35.78
C VAL A 94 35.08 2.86 35.12
N THR A 95 33.77 2.72 34.82
CA THR A 95 33.00 3.78 34.18
C THR A 95 31.64 3.95 34.84
N PHE A 96 31.20 5.17 34.89
CA PHE A 96 29.87 5.54 35.28
C PHE A 96 29.12 6.07 34.05
N THR A 97 27.94 5.50 33.75
CA THR A 97 27.11 5.89 32.62
C THR A 97 25.88 6.64 33.10
N CYS A 98 25.50 7.68 32.37
CA CYS A 98 24.28 8.43 32.58
C CYS A 98 23.48 8.53 31.29
N ASN A 99 22.16 8.51 31.38
CA ASN A 99 21.29 8.90 30.30
C ASN A 99 21.30 10.45 30.21
N LEU A 100 21.44 10.98 29.01
CA LEU A 100 21.32 12.41 28.74
C LEU A 100 19.91 12.73 28.28
N LEU A 101 19.22 13.53 29.05
CA LEU A 101 17.86 13.98 28.78
C LEU A 101 17.90 15.46 28.39
N LEU A 102 17.22 15.77 27.30
CA LEU A 102 17.06 17.14 26.83
C LEU A 102 15.78 17.73 27.43
N ASP A 103 15.94 18.78 28.22
CA ASP A 103 14.78 19.54 28.67
C ASP A 103 14.23 20.36 27.49
N PRO A 104 12.90 20.35 27.25
CA PRO A 104 12.32 21.10 26.13
C PRO A 104 12.70 22.61 26.24
N ASP A 105 13.33 23.11 25.17
CA ASP A 105 13.59 24.56 25.06
C ASP A 105 12.59 25.14 24.04
N PRO A 106 11.97 26.30 24.29
CA PRO A 106 11.16 26.96 23.28
C PRO A 106 12.04 27.22 22.05
N ALA A 107 11.58 26.78 20.90
CA ALA A 107 12.28 26.80 19.62
C ALA A 107 13.01 28.13 19.40
N GLY A 108 14.33 28.06 19.22
CA GLY A 108 15.14 29.23 18.94
C GLY A 108 14.68 29.95 17.67
N GLU A 109 14.67 31.29 17.69
CA GLU A 109 14.34 32.09 16.50
C GLU A 109 15.39 31.86 15.40
N VAL A 110 14.90 31.44 14.21
CA VAL A 110 15.72 31.29 13.00
C VAL A 110 16.01 32.68 12.42
N PRO A 111 17.27 33.00 12.04
CA PRO A 111 17.58 34.27 11.38
C PRO A 111 16.80 34.44 10.07
N ALA A 112 16.21 35.61 9.84
CA ALA A 112 15.27 35.85 8.73
C ALA A 112 15.84 35.70 7.30
N GLY A 113 17.16 35.80 7.10
CA GLY A 113 17.78 35.74 5.76
C GLY A 113 17.78 34.35 5.10
N PRO A 114 18.25 33.30 5.78
CA PRO A 114 18.28 31.93 5.20
C PRO A 114 16.90 31.32 4.97
N SER A 115 15.89 31.67 5.78
CA SER A 115 14.52 31.15 5.61
C SER A 115 13.87 31.65 4.31
N ALA A 116 14.06 32.91 3.96
CA ALA A 116 13.51 33.49 2.73
C ALA A 116 14.09 32.86 1.45
N GLU A 117 15.38 32.52 1.44
CA GLU A 117 15.99 31.81 0.31
C GLU A 117 15.47 30.37 0.23
N ALA A 118 15.39 29.66 1.33
CA ALA A 118 14.82 28.31 1.39
C ALA A 118 13.33 28.29 0.98
N ALA A 119 12.53 29.30 1.37
CA ALA A 119 11.14 29.47 0.96
C ALA A 119 11.01 29.64 -0.56
N ARG A 120 11.94 30.34 -1.20
CA ARG A 120 11.99 30.47 -2.66
C ARG A 120 12.23 29.11 -3.32
N TYR A 121 13.16 28.30 -2.79
CA TYR A 121 13.41 26.96 -3.32
C TYR A 121 12.21 26.02 -3.10
N LEU A 122 11.52 26.09 -1.97
CA LEU A 122 10.29 25.33 -1.75
C LEU A 122 9.22 25.72 -2.77
N THR A 123 9.03 27.01 -3.02
CA THR A 123 8.07 27.49 -4.03
C THR A 123 8.42 26.98 -5.43
N GLU A 124 9.70 27.01 -5.80
CA GLU A 124 10.18 26.50 -7.07
C GLU A 124 9.94 24.98 -7.19
N HIS A 125 10.24 24.20 -6.15
CA HIS A 125 10.00 22.76 -6.10
C HIS A 125 8.53 22.40 -6.36
N PHE A 126 7.59 23.14 -5.76
CA PHE A 126 6.15 22.88 -5.90
C PHE A 126 5.49 23.48 -7.15
N THR A 127 6.23 24.20 -7.97
CA THR A 127 5.73 24.83 -9.20
C THR A 127 6.44 24.32 -10.44
N THR A 128 7.59 23.70 -10.31
CA THR A 128 8.40 23.22 -11.43
C THR A 128 8.12 21.74 -11.71
N ARG A 129 7.78 21.42 -12.96
CA ARG A 129 7.62 20.04 -13.40
C ARG A 129 8.99 19.35 -13.49
N VAL A 130 9.13 18.19 -12.88
CA VAL A 130 10.33 17.36 -12.97
C VAL A 130 10.12 16.34 -14.09
N SER A 131 10.71 16.57 -15.24
CA SER A 131 10.66 15.64 -16.37
C SER A 131 11.91 14.75 -16.38
N ARG A 132 11.73 13.42 -16.40
CA ARG A 132 12.83 12.45 -16.54
C ARG A 132 13.21 12.18 -18.00
N TRP A 133 12.27 12.39 -18.94
CA TRP A 133 12.49 12.22 -20.39
C TRP A 133 11.55 13.12 -21.18
N LYS A 134 11.86 13.31 -22.45
CA LYS A 134 11.05 14.14 -23.36
C LYS A 134 9.65 13.53 -23.52
N GLY A 135 8.62 14.29 -23.18
CA GLY A 135 7.21 13.85 -23.23
C GLY A 135 6.67 13.34 -21.89
N ASP A 136 7.42 13.48 -20.81
CA ASP A 136 6.94 13.24 -19.45
C ASP A 136 6.17 14.47 -18.95
N ASP A 137 4.84 14.38 -18.93
CA ASP A 137 3.92 15.47 -18.55
C ASP A 137 3.50 15.38 -17.07
N ARG A 138 4.43 14.96 -16.19
CA ARG A 138 4.11 14.86 -14.76
C ARG A 138 3.78 16.23 -14.15
N GLU A 139 2.83 16.22 -13.23
CA GLU A 139 2.55 17.39 -12.37
C GLU A 139 3.77 17.70 -11.47
N PRO A 140 3.91 18.96 -11.03
CA PRO A 140 4.91 19.31 -10.01
C PRO A 140 4.78 18.43 -8.76
N PRO A 141 5.87 18.22 -8.01
CA PRO A 141 5.82 17.49 -6.75
C PRO A 141 4.77 18.08 -5.79
N ASN A 142 4.02 17.22 -5.10
CA ASN A 142 3.00 17.65 -4.15
C ASN A 142 3.52 17.75 -2.71
N ARG A 143 4.73 17.25 -2.46
CA ARG A 143 5.45 17.29 -1.18
C ARG A 143 6.95 17.28 -1.40
N LEU A 144 7.69 17.63 -0.34
CA LEU A 144 9.13 17.45 -0.21
C LEU A 144 9.39 16.64 1.05
N VAL A 145 10.22 15.60 0.98
CA VAL A 145 10.67 14.78 2.09
C VAL A 145 12.17 15.03 2.28
N TYR A 146 12.54 15.76 3.33
CA TYR A 146 13.93 16.00 3.69
C TYR A 146 14.36 15.03 4.78
N LEU A 147 15.27 14.12 4.47
CA LEU A 147 15.74 13.09 5.37
C LEU A 147 16.73 13.66 6.40
N LEU A 148 16.49 13.35 7.65
CA LEU A 148 17.36 13.71 8.78
C LEU A 148 18.49 12.68 8.93
N ASP A 149 19.61 13.09 9.55
CA ASP A 149 20.80 12.26 9.65
C ASP A 149 20.76 11.32 10.88
N HIS A 150 20.07 11.71 11.96
CA HIS A 150 19.91 10.88 13.15
C HIS A 150 18.69 9.98 13.11
N GLU A 151 18.74 8.87 13.83
CA GLU A 151 17.60 7.99 14.08
C GLU A 151 16.76 8.49 15.25
N TYR A 152 15.44 8.38 15.12
CA TYR A 152 14.45 8.78 16.12
C TYR A 152 13.41 7.69 16.29
N THR A 153 12.93 7.52 17.52
CA THR A 153 11.72 6.75 17.78
C THR A 153 10.48 7.61 17.55
N GLN A 154 9.34 7.00 17.35
CA GLN A 154 8.07 7.73 17.20
C GLN A 154 7.77 8.65 18.40
N ARG A 155 8.13 8.22 19.62
CA ARG A 155 7.93 9.01 20.85
C ARG A 155 8.94 10.13 21.03
N GLY A 156 10.19 9.89 20.61
CA GLY A 156 11.27 10.86 20.68
C GLY A 156 11.26 11.89 19.55
N LEU A 157 10.49 11.68 18.48
CA LEU A 157 10.45 12.56 17.32
C LEU A 157 9.53 13.77 17.56
N SER A 158 10.12 14.88 18.00
CA SER A 158 9.44 16.16 18.18
C SER A 158 10.37 17.32 17.83
N TRP A 159 9.82 18.46 17.43
CA TRP A 159 10.58 19.63 16.96
C TRP A 159 11.59 20.15 17.97
N ASP A 160 11.30 20.03 19.24
CA ASP A 160 12.10 20.49 20.38
C ASP A 160 13.15 19.47 20.84
N ARG A 161 13.20 18.27 20.22
CA ARG A 161 14.10 17.17 20.61
C ARG A 161 14.97 16.66 19.47
N LEU A 162 15.02 17.39 18.37
CA LEU A 162 15.89 17.02 17.25
C LEU A 162 17.37 17.16 17.65
N LYS A 163 18.20 16.28 17.10
CA LYS A 163 19.61 16.12 17.47
C LYS A 163 20.50 16.94 16.53
N GLY A 164 21.56 17.54 17.06
CA GLY A 164 22.65 18.15 16.29
C GLY A 164 22.22 19.03 15.12
N ALA A 165 22.82 18.82 13.97
CA ALA A 165 22.52 19.56 12.74
C ALA A 165 21.08 19.35 12.22
N ASP A 166 20.40 18.26 12.62
CA ASP A 166 19.00 18.02 12.27
C ASP A 166 18.09 19.09 12.87
N ALA A 167 18.37 19.54 14.10
CA ALA A 167 17.59 20.60 14.75
C ALA A 167 17.65 21.92 13.98
N GLU A 168 18.84 22.32 13.53
CA GLU A 168 19.05 23.56 12.77
C GLU A 168 18.38 23.49 11.39
N ARG A 169 18.57 22.37 10.68
CA ARG A 169 18.00 22.16 9.34
C ARG A 169 16.47 22.09 9.38
N ALA A 170 15.92 21.36 10.35
CA ALA A 170 14.47 21.25 10.52
C ALA A 170 13.83 22.59 10.93
N ALA A 171 14.48 23.38 11.80
CA ALA A 171 14.02 24.72 12.15
C ALA A 171 14.01 25.66 10.93
N LEU A 172 15.07 25.61 10.11
CA LEU A 172 15.14 26.36 8.84
C LEU A 172 14.02 25.97 7.88
N LEU A 173 13.81 24.66 7.66
CA LEU A 173 12.77 24.17 6.76
C LEU A 173 11.36 24.53 7.25
N ARG A 174 11.13 24.48 8.56
CA ARG A 174 9.86 24.89 9.17
C ARG A 174 9.58 26.36 8.95
N ALA A 175 10.56 27.24 9.24
CA ALA A 175 10.43 28.66 8.99
C ALA A 175 10.22 28.98 7.50
N ALA A 176 10.97 28.31 6.61
CA ALA A 176 10.82 28.45 5.17
C ALA A 176 9.45 27.95 4.68
N ALA A 177 8.90 26.89 5.27
CA ALA A 177 7.57 26.40 4.95
C ALA A 177 6.49 27.42 5.34
N ASP A 178 6.58 28.02 6.52
CA ASP A 178 5.67 29.08 6.96
C ASP A 178 5.73 30.29 6.00
N ASP A 179 6.92 30.73 5.61
CA ASP A 179 7.15 31.82 4.65
C ASP A 179 6.59 31.50 3.24
N ALA A 180 6.64 30.23 2.83
CA ALA A 180 6.15 29.75 1.52
C ALA A 180 4.66 29.38 1.51
N GLY A 181 3.91 29.54 2.61
CA GLY A 181 2.52 29.10 2.71
C GLY A 181 2.38 27.57 2.64
N CYS A 182 3.32 26.87 3.25
CA CYS A 182 3.37 25.42 3.34
C CYS A 182 3.17 24.95 4.78
N GLU A 183 2.83 23.69 4.95
CA GLU A 183 2.83 22.98 6.23
C GLU A 183 4.06 22.08 6.29
N ALA A 184 4.69 22.00 7.46
CA ALA A 184 5.80 21.11 7.74
C ALA A 184 5.46 20.17 8.90
N VAL A 185 5.74 18.87 8.74
CA VAL A 185 5.56 17.84 9.77
C VAL A 185 6.82 17.00 9.89
N LEU A 186 7.01 16.39 11.07
CA LEU A 186 8.04 15.38 11.27
C LEU A 186 7.48 13.99 10.92
N ALA A 187 8.29 13.14 10.30
CA ALA A 187 7.89 11.83 9.84
C ALA A 187 8.96 10.76 10.11
N LEU A 188 8.53 9.50 10.14
CA LEU A 188 9.40 8.34 10.09
C LEU A 188 9.34 7.70 8.71
N THR A 189 10.49 7.26 8.22
CA THR A 189 10.64 6.64 6.90
C THR A 189 11.33 5.29 7.02
N GLU A 190 10.99 4.40 6.10
CA GLU A 190 11.77 3.21 5.78
C GLU A 190 12.26 3.32 4.34
N ILE A 191 13.54 3.04 4.13
CA ILE A 191 14.16 3.06 2.81
C ILE A 191 14.68 1.68 2.53
N LYS A 192 14.30 1.11 1.38
CA LYS A 192 14.82 -0.14 0.85
C LYS A 192 15.66 0.15 -0.38
N GLU A 193 16.93 -0.21 -0.35
CA GLU A 193 17.82 -0.17 -1.51
C GLU A 193 18.16 -1.58 -1.96
N THR A 194 17.99 -1.86 -3.25
CA THR A 194 18.47 -3.09 -3.88
C THR A 194 19.74 -2.77 -4.65
N TRP A 195 20.83 -3.38 -4.25
CA TRP A 195 22.16 -3.20 -4.83
C TRP A 195 22.52 -4.36 -5.74
N ASP A 196 23.16 -4.07 -6.86
CA ASP A 196 23.91 -5.08 -7.63
C ASP A 196 25.19 -5.45 -6.89
N THR A 197 25.60 -6.73 -7.00
CA THR A 197 26.75 -7.23 -6.28
C THR A 197 27.71 -7.99 -7.18
N GLU A 198 29.01 -7.89 -6.88
CA GLU A 198 30.04 -8.72 -7.47
C GLU A 198 30.69 -9.64 -6.41
N PRO A 199 31.24 -10.79 -6.82
CA PRO A 199 31.98 -11.64 -5.90
C PRO A 199 33.12 -10.86 -5.26
N GLY A 200 33.09 -10.71 -3.95
CA GLY A 200 34.15 -10.06 -3.19
C GLY A 200 35.43 -10.88 -3.14
N ARG A 201 36.48 -10.30 -2.58
CA ARG A 201 37.73 -11.04 -2.34
C ARG A 201 37.50 -12.26 -1.42
N PRO A 202 38.25 -13.36 -1.58
CA PRO A 202 38.11 -14.55 -0.74
C PRO A 202 38.05 -14.19 0.76
N GLY A 203 36.93 -14.53 1.42
CA GLY A 203 36.70 -14.25 2.85
C GLY A 203 36.03 -12.89 3.17
N ARG A 204 35.68 -12.06 2.19
CA ARG A 204 35.01 -10.75 2.39
C ARG A 204 33.52 -10.67 1.96
N GLY A 205 32.93 -11.79 1.51
CA GLY A 205 31.53 -11.80 1.07
C GLY A 205 31.36 -11.25 -0.35
N VAL A 206 30.40 -10.36 -0.56
CA VAL A 206 30.10 -9.69 -1.85
C VAL A 206 30.43 -8.20 -1.76
N ASP A 207 30.92 -7.63 -2.86
CA ASP A 207 31.14 -6.19 -3.00
C ASP A 207 29.90 -5.56 -3.65
N LEU A 208 29.42 -4.45 -3.10
CA LEU A 208 28.29 -3.67 -3.67
C LEU A 208 28.82 -2.82 -4.82
N THR A 209 28.07 -2.76 -5.94
CA THR A 209 28.47 -2.02 -7.13
C THR A 209 27.66 -0.76 -7.34
N TYR A 210 26.37 -0.88 -7.62
CA TYR A 210 25.46 0.27 -7.80
C TYR A 210 24.06 -0.05 -7.29
N ILE A 211 23.28 0.99 -7.01
CA ILE A 211 21.87 0.87 -6.60
C ILE A 211 21.01 0.60 -7.83
N ILE A 212 20.32 -0.53 -7.86
CA ILE A 212 19.34 -0.90 -8.89
C ILE A 212 18.03 -0.16 -8.65
N THR A 213 17.53 -0.22 -7.41
CA THR A 213 16.29 0.47 -6.99
C THR A 213 16.47 1.07 -5.60
N SER A 214 15.82 2.21 -5.38
CA SER A 214 15.66 2.82 -4.06
C SER A 214 14.18 3.13 -3.86
N GLU A 215 13.61 2.65 -2.77
CA GLU A 215 12.20 2.82 -2.44
C GLU A 215 12.08 3.45 -1.05
N LEU A 216 11.48 4.63 -0.97
CA LEU A 216 11.21 5.31 0.29
C LEU A 216 9.72 5.21 0.61
N THR A 217 9.41 4.78 1.84
CA THR A 217 8.06 4.72 2.38
C THR A 217 7.97 5.53 3.65
N LEU A 218 7.02 6.47 3.73
CA LEU A 218 6.63 7.10 4.98
C LEU A 218 5.78 6.12 5.79
N SER A 219 6.18 5.85 7.03
CA SER A 219 5.48 4.90 7.91
C SER A 219 4.66 5.61 9.00
N TRP A 220 4.97 6.87 9.28
CA TRP A 220 4.28 7.70 10.28
C TRP A 220 4.66 9.17 10.10
N TRP A 221 3.78 10.12 10.51
CA TRP A 221 4.12 11.53 10.71
C TRP A 221 3.38 12.15 11.90
N THR A 222 3.87 13.30 12.39
CA THR A 222 3.21 14.05 13.48
C THR A 222 1.84 14.56 13.01
N GLY A 223 0.79 14.28 13.80
CA GLY A 223 -0.57 14.70 13.46
C GLY A 223 -1.27 13.78 12.44
N VAL A 224 -0.76 12.55 12.26
CA VAL A 224 -1.49 11.51 11.50
C VAL A 224 -2.89 11.35 12.07
N PRO A 225 -3.93 11.46 11.22
CA PRO A 225 -5.30 11.24 11.66
C PRO A 225 -5.48 9.81 12.22
N GLY A 226 -6.10 9.71 13.39
CA GLY A 226 -6.33 8.42 14.05
C GLY A 226 -5.09 7.76 14.69
N GLY A 227 -3.89 8.29 14.50
CA GLY A 227 -2.65 7.72 15.04
C GLY A 227 -2.23 6.38 14.41
N GLU A 228 -2.87 6.00 13.30
CA GLU A 228 -2.60 4.74 12.61
C GLU A 228 -1.29 4.80 11.81
N PRO A 229 -0.58 3.65 11.66
CA PRO A 229 0.57 3.59 10.75
C PRO A 229 0.11 3.90 9.33
N ILE A 230 0.93 4.64 8.60
CA ILE A 230 0.73 4.89 7.17
C ILE A 230 1.71 4.05 6.35
N SER A 231 1.42 3.86 5.08
CA SER A 231 2.34 3.25 4.12
C SER A 231 2.26 4.05 2.83
N LEU A 232 3.06 5.11 2.75
CA LEU A 232 3.02 6.05 1.65
C LEU A 232 4.35 6.01 0.89
N TYR A 233 4.32 5.50 -0.33
CA TYR A 233 5.47 5.54 -1.23
C TYR A 233 5.78 6.97 -1.65
N VAL A 234 7.06 7.34 -1.62
CA VAL A 234 7.54 8.66 -2.01
C VAL A 234 8.47 8.51 -3.23
N PRO A 235 8.12 9.13 -4.36
CA PRO A 235 9.00 9.16 -5.53
C PRO A 235 10.31 9.92 -5.27
N ASP A 236 11.39 9.50 -5.92
CA ASP A 236 12.74 10.08 -5.74
C ASP A 236 12.80 11.60 -5.94
N GLU A 237 11.99 12.14 -6.88
CA GLU A 237 11.91 13.58 -7.15
C GLU A 237 11.33 14.41 -5.99
N GLN A 238 10.76 13.75 -4.98
CA GLN A 238 10.22 14.37 -3.78
C GLN A 238 11.16 14.23 -2.57
N VAL A 239 12.31 13.55 -2.73
CA VAL A 239 13.23 13.23 -1.63
C VAL A 239 14.50 14.05 -1.76
N CYS A 240 14.98 14.59 -0.65
CA CYS A 240 16.33 15.13 -0.54
C CYS A 240 16.95 14.79 0.82
N ALA A 241 18.27 14.79 0.86
CA ALA A 241 19.05 14.50 2.06
C ALA A 241 20.39 15.22 2.00
N SER A 242 20.98 15.55 3.15
CA SER A 242 22.38 15.98 3.24
C SER A 242 23.32 14.78 3.16
N THR A 243 22.97 13.69 3.82
CA THR A 243 23.70 12.41 3.80
C THR A 243 22.90 11.38 3.02
N PRO A 244 23.41 10.82 1.92
CA PRO A 244 22.79 9.73 1.20
C PRO A 244 22.57 8.51 2.10
N SER A 245 21.48 7.77 1.92
CA SER A 245 21.22 6.56 2.74
C SER A 245 22.28 5.48 2.51
N ALA A 246 22.85 5.42 1.31
CA ALA A 246 23.95 4.53 0.96
C ALA A 246 25.20 4.68 1.86
N ASP A 247 25.42 5.89 2.38
CA ASP A 247 26.57 6.21 3.26
C ASP A 247 26.26 5.86 4.73
N LEU A 248 25.03 5.44 5.02
CA LEU A 248 24.62 5.02 6.37
C LEU A 248 24.69 3.51 6.52
N LYS A 249 24.71 3.05 7.77
CA LYS A 249 24.65 1.63 8.06
C LYS A 249 23.20 1.13 7.99
N PRO A 250 22.90 0.10 7.18
CA PRO A 250 21.57 -0.48 7.19
C PRO A 250 21.28 -1.16 8.53
N TYR A 251 20.02 -1.13 8.97
CA TYR A 251 19.60 -1.89 10.14
C TYR A 251 19.38 -3.37 9.80
N ASP A 252 19.11 -3.67 8.53
CA ASP A 252 18.98 -5.03 8.01
C ASP A 252 19.53 -5.13 6.59
N SER A 253 19.96 -6.33 6.21
CA SER A 253 20.43 -6.60 4.84
C SER A 253 20.23 -8.06 4.48
N GLU A 254 19.78 -8.33 3.25
CA GLU A 254 19.54 -9.67 2.72
C GLU A 254 20.22 -9.84 1.36
N TYR A 255 21.05 -10.87 1.26
CA TYR A 255 21.71 -11.23 0.01
C TYR A 255 20.92 -12.29 -0.73
N THR A 256 20.52 -11.98 -1.97
CA THR A 256 19.93 -12.92 -2.90
C THR A 256 20.98 -13.40 -3.89
N GLY A 257 21.39 -14.67 -3.75
CA GLY A 257 22.37 -15.29 -4.65
C GLY A 257 21.88 -15.37 -6.09
N TYR A 258 22.78 -15.77 -6.99
CA TYR A 258 22.50 -15.90 -8.42
C TYR A 258 21.39 -16.94 -8.69
N MET A 259 20.32 -16.52 -9.36
CA MET A 259 19.10 -17.30 -9.65
C MET A 259 18.88 -17.46 -11.17
N GLY A 260 19.93 -17.68 -11.94
CA GLY A 260 19.85 -17.78 -13.38
C GLY A 260 19.83 -16.42 -14.07
N ASN A 261 18.68 -15.94 -14.53
CA ASN A 261 18.58 -14.64 -15.22
C ASN A 261 18.44 -13.44 -14.26
N TYR A 262 18.39 -13.66 -12.96
CA TYR A 262 18.23 -12.63 -11.94
C TYR A 262 18.89 -13.09 -10.62
N GLY A 263 18.93 -12.22 -9.64
CA GLY A 263 19.61 -12.42 -8.37
C GLY A 263 20.98 -11.76 -8.39
N ASN A 264 21.86 -12.18 -7.50
CA ASN A 264 23.14 -11.56 -7.21
C ASN A 264 22.97 -10.12 -6.75
N THR A 265 21.99 -9.91 -5.87
CA THR A 265 21.61 -8.59 -5.34
C THR A 265 21.68 -8.59 -3.82
N MET A 266 21.90 -7.42 -3.25
CA MET A 266 21.84 -7.16 -1.82
C MET A 266 20.73 -6.14 -1.54
N ASP A 267 19.70 -6.56 -0.82
CA ASP A 267 18.71 -5.65 -0.26
C ASP A 267 19.23 -5.08 1.06
N ARG A 268 19.09 -3.76 1.25
CA ARG A 268 19.51 -3.04 2.46
C ARG A 268 18.38 -2.14 2.93
N TRP A 269 18.07 -2.17 4.22
CA TRP A 269 17.00 -1.38 4.82
C TRP A 269 17.55 -0.36 5.80
N TYR A 270 17.01 0.87 5.72
CA TYR A 270 17.36 1.99 6.57
C TYR A 270 16.12 2.60 7.20
N ARG A 271 16.22 3.00 8.46
CA ARG A 271 15.22 3.81 9.15
C ARG A 271 15.73 5.21 9.32
N ARG A 272 14.96 6.17 8.85
CA ARG A 272 15.30 7.60 8.99
C ARG A 272 14.09 8.39 9.45
N ALA A 273 14.33 9.52 10.11
CA ALA A 273 13.32 10.54 10.26
C ALA A 273 13.39 11.53 9.10
N ALA A 274 12.34 12.31 8.92
CA ALA A 274 12.27 13.33 7.89
C ALA A 274 11.47 14.55 8.34
N VAL A 275 11.74 15.69 7.70
CA VAL A 275 10.81 16.81 7.63
C VAL A 275 10.06 16.70 6.32
N VAL A 276 8.73 16.59 6.40
CA VAL A 276 7.86 16.54 5.21
C VAL A 276 7.16 17.88 5.08
N VAL A 277 7.29 18.50 3.91
CA VAL A 277 6.72 19.82 3.61
C VAL A 277 5.77 19.70 2.42
N TRP A 278 4.61 20.36 2.48
CA TRP A 278 3.67 20.47 1.37
C TRP A 278 2.94 21.81 1.38
N PRO A 279 2.54 22.34 0.21
CA PRO A 279 1.72 23.55 0.14
C PRO A 279 0.37 23.33 0.86
N LEU A 280 -0.09 24.33 1.60
CA LEU A 280 -1.37 24.27 2.34
C LEU A 280 -2.53 23.89 1.42
N ARG A 281 -2.52 24.32 0.15
CA ARG A 281 -3.52 23.93 -0.86
C ARG A 281 -3.57 22.43 -1.14
N ASN A 282 -2.44 21.72 -0.92
CA ASN A 282 -2.31 20.27 -1.16
C ASN A 282 -2.55 19.45 0.12
N ALA A 283 -2.74 20.09 1.27
CA ALA A 283 -2.77 19.42 2.57
C ALA A 283 -3.83 18.31 2.67
N PHE A 284 -5.02 18.52 2.12
CA PHE A 284 -6.05 17.49 2.09
C PHE A 284 -5.62 16.30 1.21
N ALA A 285 -5.11 16.58 0.02
CA ALA A 285 -4.71 15.56 -0.95
C ALA A 285 -3.56 14.68 -0.42
N VAL A 286 -2.52 15.28 0.18
CA VAL A 286 -1.38 14.56 0.75
C VAL A 286 -1.81 13.66 1.92
N ARG A 287 -2.69 14.16 2.80
CA ARG A 287 -3.24 13.35 3.89
C ARG A 287 -4.18 12.25 3.40
N ALA A 288 -4.97 12.51 2.37
CA ALA A 288 -5.87 11.55 1.76
C ALA A 288 -5.11 10.39 1.09
N GLU A 289 -3.97 10.68 0.45
CA GLU A 289 -3.08 9.67 -0.12
C GLU A 289 -2.52 8.73 0.95
N ALA A 290 -2.15 9.28 2.10
CA ALA A 290 -1.64 8.50 3.23
C ALA A 290 -2.73 7.73 3.98
N SER A 291 -3.94 8.27 4.08
CA SER A 291 -5.07 7.68 4.79
C SER A 291 -6.38 7.91 4.05
N PRO A 292 -6.73 7.03 3.09
CA PRO A 292 -7.99 7.11 2.36
C PRO A 292 -9.23 7.03 3.26
N SER A 293 -9.16 6.29 4.37
CA SER A 293 -10.24 6.20 5.37
C SER A 293 -10.52 7.55 6.03
N TRP A 294 -9.46 8.27 6.43
CA TRP A 294 -9.57 9.63 6.95
C TRP A 294 -10.17 10.58 5.91
N ALA A 295 -9.75 10.47 4.64
CA ALA A 295 -10.27 11.33 3.59
C ALA A 295 -11.80 11.20 3.44
N LEU A 296 -12.32 9.97 3.43
CA LEU A 296 -13.77 9.74 3.38
C LEU A 296 -14.49 10.26 4.62
N ALA A 297 -13.91 10.07 5.82
CA ALA A 297 -14.48 10.59 7.05
C ALA A 297 -14.53 12.13 7.06
N GLU A 298 -13.47 12.79 6.60
CA GLU A 298 -13.39 14.25 6.49
C GLU A 298 -14.37 14.80 5.43
N LEU A 299 -14.46 14.15 4.27
CA LEU A 299 -15.47 14.51 3.25
C LEU A 299 -16.88 14.39 3.81
N ARG A 300 -17.14 13.32 4.55
CA ARG A 300 -18.44 13.12 5.19
C ARG A 300 -18.74 14.20 6.24
N ALA A 301 -17.78 14.55 7.08
CA ALA A 301 -17.95 15.62 8.06
C ALA A 301 -18.28 16.97 7.41
N ARG A 302 -17.64 17.30 6.28
CA ARG A 302 -17.97 18.51 5.50
C ARG A 302 -19.39 18.46 4.92
N LEU A 303 -19.79 17.31 4.37
CA LEU A 303 -21.16 17.13 3.86
C LEU A 303 -22.20 17.27 4.97
N ASP A 304 -21.96 16.69 6.14
CA ASP A 304 -22.86 16.77 7.30
C ASP A 304 -22.94 18.21 7.87
N ALA A 305 -21.88 19.00 7.71
CA ALA A 305 -21.85 20.43 8.02
C ALA A 305 -22.51 21.31 6.93
N GLY A 306 -22.93 20.75 5.81
CA GLY A 306 -23.51 21.49 4.68
C GLY A 306 -22.47 22.20 3.80
N ASP A 307 -21.19 21.94 3.98
CA ASP A 307 -20.09 22.57 3.22
C ASP A 307 -19.81 21.82 1.91
N LEU A 308 -20.80 21.82 1.03
CA LEU A 308 -20.77 21.06 -0.23
C LEU A 308 -19.68 21.55 -1.19
N VAL A 309 -19.39 22.86 -1.21
CA VAL A 309 -18.39 23.45 -2.12
C VAL A 309 -16.99 22.94 -1.78
N ASN A 310 -16.60 23.02 -0.51
CA ASN A 310 -15.28 22.56 -0.08
C ASN A 310 -15.19 21.02 -0.06
N ALA A 311 -16.30 20.30 0.16
CA ALA A 311 -16.34 18.85 0.03
C ALA A 311 -16.05 18.41 -1.41
N ARG A 312 -16.63 19.06 -2.42
CA ARG A 312 -16.39 18.78 -3.85
C ARG A 312 -14.93 19.08 -4.23
N ALA A 313 -14.43 20.27 -3.90
CA ALA A 313 -13.05 20.65 -4.19
C ALA A 313 -12.05 19.69 -3.52
N ALA A 314 -12.30 19.26 -2.29
CA ALA A 314 -11.49 18.28 -1.61
C ALA A 314 -11.55 16.90 -2.30
N ALA A 315 -12.74 16.42 -2.68
CA ALA A 315 -12.89 15.15 -3.39
C ALA A 315 -12.17 15.16 -4.74
N GLU A 316 -12.24 16.25 -5.50
CA GLU A 316 -11.48 16.40 -6.75
C GLU A 316 -9.97 16.34 -6.53
N SER A 317 -9.47 16.91 -5.43
CA SER A 317 -8.03 16.96 -5.13
C SER A 317 -7.40 15.58 -4.87
N VAL A 318 -8.19 14.56 -4.56
CA VAL A 318 -7.67 13.19 -4.35
C VAL A 318 -7.61 12.36 -5.63
N ALA A 319 -8.24 12.80 -6.71
CA ALA A 319 -8.34 12.05 -7.97
C ALA A 319 -7.00 11.48 -8.48
N PRO A 320 -5.86 12.20 -8.42
CA PRO A 320 -4.57 11.68 -8.92
C PRO A 320 -4.07 10.42 -8.22
N PHE A 321 -4.39 10.23 -6.94
CA PHE A 321 -3.91 9.10 -6.13
C PHE A 321 -5.01 8.13 -5.71
N TRP A 322 -6.27 8.42 -6.00
CA TRP A 322 -7.41 7.55 -5.69
C TRP A 322 -7.49 6.39 -6.69
N LYS A 323 -6.47 5.50 -6.70
CA LYS A 323 -6.32 4.47 -7.74
C LYS A 323 -6.66 3.06 -7.29
N ALA A 324 -6.46 2.74 -6.03
CA ALA A 324 -6.66 1.39 -5.48
C ALA A 324 -7.10 1.44 -4.02
N PRO A 325 -8.30 1.99 -3.72
CA PRO A 325 -8.85 1.93 -2.36
C PRO A 325 -9.13 0.47 -1.98
N GLY A 326 -9.07 0.15 -0.69
CA GLY A 326 -9.41 -1.18 -0.19
C GLY A 326 -10.94 -1.45 -0.22
N PRO A 327 -11.35 -2.72 -0.19
CA PRO A 327 -12.77 -3.09 -0.20
C PRO A 327 -13.56 -2.55 1.00
N GLU A 328 -12.91 -2.34 2.13
CA GLU A 328 -13.49 -1.78 3.35
C GLU A 328 -13.93 -0.32 3.20
N LEU A 329 -13.41 0.37 2.19
CA LEU A 329 -13.75 1.76 1.90
C LEU A 329 -14.96 1.91 0.95
N LEU A 330 -15.47 0.82 0.38
CA LEU A 330 -16.59 0.88 -0.57
C LEU A 330 -17.85 1.46 0.04
N GLU A 331 -18.27 0.99 1.23
CA GLU A 331 -19.47 1.47 1.91
C GLU A 331 -19.40 2.98 2.23
N PRO A 332 -18.36 3.50 2.90
CA PRO A 332 -18.23 4.93 3.13
C PRO A 332 -18.09 5.74 1.83
N ALA A 333 -17.47 5.19 0.78
CA ALA A 333 -17.35 5.86 -0.51
C ALA A 333 -18.71 6.00 -1.22
N LEU A 334 -19.57 4.98 -1.19
CA LEU A 334 -20.94 5.04 -1.74
C LEU A 334 -21.76 6.14 -1.08
N HIS A 335 -21.72 6.23 0.25
CA HIS A 335 -22.44 7.27 1.00
C HIS A 335 -21.88 8.66 0.72
N THR A 336 -20.56 8.81 0.68
CA THR A 336 -19.91 10.08 0.35
C THR A 336 -20.26 10.52 -1.07
N ALA A 337 -20.17 9.62 -2.05
CA ALA A 337 -20.52 9.90 -3.45
C ALA A 337 -21.97 10.36 -3.63
N ALA A 338 -22.92 9.75 -2.90
CA ALA A 338 -24.30 10.18 -2.90
C ALA A 338 -24.47 11.59 -2.31
N GLY A 339 -23.72 11.94 -1.27
CA GLY A 339 -23.76 13.25 -0.61
C GLY A 339 -23.13 14.39 -1.40
N LEU A 340 -22.18 14.11 -2.30
CA LEU A 340 -21.46 15.13 -3.08
C LEU A 340 -22.36 15.86 -4.11
N GLU A 341 -23.49 15.30 -4.51
CA GLU A 341 -24.44 15.90 -5.46
C GLU A 341 -23.81 16.34 -6.79
N ASP A 342 -22.71 15.71 -7.17
CA ASP A 342 -22.01 15.90 -8.43
C ASP A 342 -21.74 14.54 -9.08
N PRO A 343 -22.34 14.25 -10.25
CA PRO A 343 -22.23 12.95 -10.90
C PRO A 343 -20.82 12.61 -11.37
N GLY A 344 -20.03 13.63 -11.75
CA GLY A 344 -18.65 13.46 -12.21
C GLY A 344 -17.71 13.08 -11.07
N ILE A 345 -17.77 13.84 -9.97
CA ILE A 345 -16.96 13.58 -8.77
C ILE A 345 -17.36 12.26 -8.12
N ALA A 346 -18.66 11.95 -8.06
CA ALA A 346 -19.16 10.69 -7.54
C ALA A 346 -18.64 9.49 -8.35
N LEU A 347 -18.65 9.59 -9.68
CA LEU A 347 -18.11 8.55 -10.56
C LEU A 347 -16.59 8.40 -10.39
N MET A 348 -15.86 9.51 -10.30
CA MET A 348 -14.41 9.51 -10.06
C MET A 348 -14.06 8.79 -8.74
N LEU A 349 -14.79 9.08 -7.67
CA LEU A 349 -14.58 8.48 -6.36
C LEU A 349 -14.86 6.98 -6.35
N LEU A 350 -15.88 6.51 -7.08
CA LEU A 350 -16.31 5.11 -7.07
C LEU A 350 -15.64 4.25 -8.15
N ARG A 351 -15.13 4.86 -9.22
CA ARG A 351 -14.55 4.15 -10.36
C ARG A 351 -13.43 3.16 -10.02
N PRO A 352 -12.52 3.42 -9.05
CA PRO A 352 -11.43 2.50 -8.75
C PRO A 352 -11.83 1.25 -7.97
N PHE A 353 -13.06 1.18 -7.47
CA PHE A 353 -13.55 -0.02 -6.79
C PHE A 353 -13.84 -1.14 -7.78
N ALA A 354 -13.95 -2.36 -7.27
CA ALA A 354 -14.21 -3.55 -8.06
C ALA A 354 -15.58 -4.16 -7.70
N VAL A 355 -16.26 -4.69 -8.71
CA VAL A 355 -17.61 -5.26 -8.54
C VAL A 355 -17.65 -6.44 -7.58
N GLU A 356 -16.56 -7.20 -7.48
CA GLU A 356 -16.44 -8.35 -6.57
C GLU A 356 -16.45 -7.97 -5.08
N TRP A 357 -16.24 -6.70 -4.76
CA TRP A 357 -16.31 -6.20 -3.38
C TRP A 357 -17.73 -5.82 -2.97
N VAL A 358 -18.65 -5.77 -3.93
CA VAL A 358 -20.04 -5.41 -3.68
C VAL A 358 -20.77 -6.59 -3.04
N THR A 359 -21.39 -6.34 -1.90
CA THR A 359 -22.18 -7.29 -1.11
C THR A 359 -23.60 -6.76 -0.88
N PRO A 360 -24.55 -7.57 -0.39
CA PRO A 360 -25.88 -7.08 -0.04
C PRO A 360 -25.91 -5.88 0.94
N ALA A 361 -24.89 -5.73 1.79
CA ALA A 361 -24.77 -4.59 2.71
C ALA A 361 -24.69 -3.24 1.96
N HIS A 362 -24.13 -3.21 0.77
CA HIS A 362 -23.96 -1.99 -0.05
C HIS A 362 -25.26 -1.55 -0.78
N ALA A 363 -26.35 -2.31 -0.66
CA ALA A 363 -27.61 -2.03 -1.39
C ALA A 363 -28.17 -0.64 -1.09
N GLY A 364 -28.08 -0.18 0.17
CA GLY A 364 -28.56 1.16 0.58
C GLY A 364 -27.83 2.29 -0.15
N GLY A 365 -26.50 2.23 -0.20
CA GLY A 365 -25.68 3.21 -0.90
C GLY A 365 -25.94 3.21 -2.41
N LEU A 366 -26.01 2.03 -3.03
CA LEU A 366 -26.32 1.89 -4.46
C LEU A 366 -27.74 2.39 -4.79
N ALA A 367 -28.72 2.15 -3.93
CA ALA A 367 -30.08 2.66 -4.10
C ALA A 367 -30.12 4.19 -4.05
N ALA A 368 -29.41 4.81 -3.09
CA ALA A 368 -29.31 6.26 -2.99
C ALA A 368 -28.67 6.88 -4.24
N LEU A 369 -27.59 6.29 -4.76
CA LEU A 369 -26.93 6.73 -5.99
C LEU A 369 -27.85 6.58 -7.22
N ALA A 370 -28.56 5.46 -7.32
CA ALA A 370 -29.51 5.24 -8.41
C ALA A 370 -30.65 6.26 -8.42
N ALA A 371 -31.21 6.57 -7.23
CA ALA A 371 -32.26 7.57 -7.09
C ALA A 371 -31.77 8.99 -7.43
N ARG A 372 -30.50 9.31 -7.10
CA ARG A 372 -29.94 10.65 -7.32
C ARG A 372 -29.48 10.89 -8.75
N TYR A 373 -28.75 9.94 -9.35
CA TYR A 373 -28.08 10.13 -10.63
C TYR A 373 -28.74 9.40 -11.81
N GLY A 374 -29.63 8.47 -11.55
CA GLY A 374 -30.40 7.76 -12.55
C GLY A 374 -29.64 6.66 -13.30
N GLU A 375 -30.32 6.10 -14.33
CA GLU A 375 -29.89 4.90 -15.02
C GLU A 375 -28.55 5.05 -15.75
N SER A 376 -28.43 6.10 -16.56
CA SER A 376 -27.23 6.29 -17.40
C SER A 376 -25.95 6.40 -16.58
N TRP A 377 -25.98 7.13 -15.46
CA TRP A 377 -24.86 7.25 -14.56
C TRP A 377 -24.52 5.92 -13.88
N HIS A 378 -25.55 5.21 -13.41
CA HIS A 378 -25.38 3.91 -12.73
C HIS A 378 -24.77 2.87 -13.68
N ARG A 379 -25.22 2.88 -14.95
CA ARG A 379 -24.65 2.02 -16.00
C ARG A 379 -23.18 2.34 -16.23
N ASN A 380 -22.78 3.62 -16.32
CA ASN A 380 -21.39 4.03 -16.46
C ASN A 380 -20.50 3.55 -15.29
N LEU A 381 -21.03 3.55 -14.06
CA LEU A 381 -20.34 3.02 -12.90
C LEU A 381 -20.13 1.50 -13.03
N LEU A 382 -21.18 0.77 -13.37
CA LEU A 382 -21.09 -0.69 -13.56
C LEU A 382 -20.16 -1.05 -14.71
N ASP A 383 -20.20 -0.33 -15.83
CA ASP A 383 -19.27 -0.53 -16.94
C ASP A 383 -17.82 -0.30 -16.53
N ALA A 384 -17.56 0.70 -15.68
CA ALA A 384 -16.23 0.94 -15.14
C ALA A 384 -15.78 -0.22 -14.22
N TRP A 385 -16.65 -0.74 -13.40
CA TRP A 385 -16.36 -1.86 -12.49
C TRP A 385 -16.18 -3.20 -13.22
N PHE A 386 -16.94 -3.45 -14.28
CA PHE A 386 -16.82 -4.65 -15.14
C PHE A 386 -15.74 -4.49 -16.21
N GLY A 387 -15.57 -3.28 -16.77
CA GLY A 387 -14.67 -3.01 -17.89
C GLY A 387 -13.20 -2.85 -17.53
N SER A 388 -12.87 -2.58 -16.26
CA SER A 388 -11.47 -2.41 -15.79
C SER A 388 -10.57 -3.65 -16.01
N ARG A 389 -11.12 -4.73 -16.52
CA ARG A 389 -10.49 -6.03 -16.80
C ARG A 389 -9.91 -6.22 -18.18
N ASN A 390 -10.19 -5.33 -19.13
CA ASN A 390 -9.68 -5.46 -20.50
C ASN A 390 -8.21 -5.08 -20.67
N THR A 391 -7.52 -4.65 -19.62
CA THR A 391 -6.09 -4.35 -19.64
C THR A 391 -5.27 -5.51 -19.05
N TRP A 392 -4.92 -6.49 -19.96
CA TRP A 392 -3.81 -7.42 -19.82
C TRP A 392 -3.74 -8.41 -18.64
N ARG A 393 -4.15 -9.63 -18.93
CA ARG A 393 -3.69 -11.03 -18.64
C ARG A 393 -2.86 -11.37 -17.38
N TYR A 394 -2.53 -10.44 -16.45
CA TYR A 394 -1.63 -10.76 -15.31
C TYR A 394 -2.04 -10.22 -13.94
N THR A 395 -3.16 -9.53 -13.81
CA THR A 395 -3.70 -9.16 -12.50
C THR A 395 -4.86 -10.08 -12.15
N GLY A 396 -4.70 -10.79 -11.05
CA GLY A 396 -5.51 -11.83 -10.43
C GLY A 396 -6.93 -12.06 -10.97
N ASP A 397 -7.25 -13.33 -11.18
CA ASP A 397 -8.61 -13.77 -11.49
C ASP A 397 -9.60 -13.16 -10.50
N VAL A 398 -10.48 -12.33 -11.02
CA VAL A 398 -11.62 -11.84 -10.26
C VAL A 398 -12.42 -13.03 -9.77
N ASP A 399 -12.82 -13.04 -8.52
CA ASP A 399 -13.67 -14.08 -7.97
C ASP A 399 -15.09 -13.99 -8.54
N ARG A 400 -15.23 -14.41 -9.79
CA ARG A 400 -16.49 -14.51 -10.53
C ARG A 400 -17.50 -15.40 -9.80
N LYS A 401 -17.00 -16.38 -9.03
CA LYS A 401 -17.84 -17.29 -8.25
C LYS A 401 -18.44 -16.57 -7.04
N GLY A 402 -17.62 -15.76 -6.36
CA GLY A 402 -18.08 -14.90 -5.26
C GLY A 402 -19.10 -13.88 -5.71
N TRP A 403 -18.85 -13.18 -6.83
CA TRP A 403 -19.77 -12.22 -7.40
C TRP A 403 -21.13 -12.84 -7.74
N ALA A 404 -21.14 -13.96 -8.47
CA ALA A 404 -22.39 -14.64 -8.82
C ALA A 404 -23.18 -15.10 -7.59
N GLY A 405 -22.48 -15.53 -6.54
CA GLY A 405 -23.09 -15.87 -5.25
C GLY A 405 -23.72 -14.69 -4.53
N ALA A 406 -23.20 -13.48 -4.71
CA ALA A 406 -23.72 -12.25 -4.10
C ALA A 406 -24.97 -11.70 -4.81
N LEU A 407 -25.14 -11.95 -6.12
CA LEU A 407 -26.21 -11.37 -6.94
C LEU A 407 -27.63 -11.60 -6.38
N PRO A 408 -28.07 -12.80 -5.97
CA PRO A 408 -29.42 -13.01 -5.45
C PRO A 408 -29.69 -12.16 -4.20
N GLY A 409 -28.77 -12.15 -3.22
CA GLY A 409 -28.92 -11.37 -2.00
C GLY A 409 -28.86 -9.87 -2.26
N LEU A 410 -27.94 -9.42 -3.11
CA LEU A 410 -27.79 -8.00 -3.46
C LEU A 410 -29.03 -7.45 -4.20
N THR A 411 -29.53 -8.18 -5.18
CA THR A 411 -30.71 -7.74 -5.94
C THR A 411 -31.99 -7.77 -5.10
N ALA A 412 -32.11 -8.73 -4.17
CA ALA A 412 -33.19 -8.73 -3.18
C ALA A 412 -33.09 -7.48 -2.27
N ALA A 413 -31.92 -7.20 -1.70
CA ALA A 413 -31.70 -6.03 -0.84
C ALA A 413 -31.93 -4.70 -1.59
N LEU A 414 -31.57 -4.61 -2.87
CA LEU A 414 -31.88 -3.41 -3.68
C LEU A 414 -33.39 -3.24 -3.91
N ARG A 415 -34.13 -4.33 -4.15
CA ARG A 415 -35.61 -4.27 -4.29
C ARG A 415 -36.27 -3.89 -2.97
N ASP A 416 -35.79 -4.42 -1.85
CA ASP A 416 -36.27 -4.08 -0.50
C ASP A 416 -35.99 -2.60 -0.16
N ALA A 417 -34.88 -2.05 -0.66
CA ALA A 417 -34.57 -0.62 -0.58
C ALA A 417 -35.34 0.26 -1.59
N GLY A 418 -36.29 -0.30 -2.35
CA GLY A 418 -37.07 0.42 -3.35
C GLY A 418 -36.35 0.68 -4.68
N ALA A 419 -35.13 0.17 -4.86
CA ALA A 419 -34.29 0.40 -6.04
C ALA A 419 -34.41 -0.74 -7.07
N THR A 420 -35.62 -1.15 -7.42
CA THR A 420 -35.89 -2.24 -8.37
C THR A 420 -35.22 -2.03 -9.74
N ALA A 421 -35.21 -0.79 -10.23
CA ALA A 421 -34.53 -0.43 -11.47
C ALA A 421 -33.01 -0.69 -11.39
N ALA A 422 -32.36 -0.29 -10.29
CA ALA A 422 -30.94 -0.53 -10.07
C ALA A 422 -30.61 -2.03 -10.01
N ALA A 423 -31.46 -2.84 -9.40
CA ALA A 423 -31.33 -4.30 -9.44
C ALA A 423 -31.38 -4.84 -10.86
N GLY A 424 -32.29 -4.30 -11.71
CA GLY A 424 -32.37 -4.65 -13.13
C GLY A 424 -31.12 -4.27 -13.93
N TRP A 425 -30.59 -3.07 -13.73
CA TRP A 425 -29.37 -2.60 -14.39
C TRP A 425 -28.16 -3.46 -14.02
N LEU A 426 -28.03 -3.80 -12.73
CA LEU A 426 -26.97 -4.68 -12.25
C LEU A 426 -27.01 -6.07 -12.90
N LEU A 427 -28.20 -6.65 -13.01
CA LEU A 427 -28.38 -7.95 -13.67
C LEU A 427 -28.05 -7.88 -15.17
N ALA A 428 -28.50 -6.82 -15.86
CA ALA A 428 -28.23 -6.62 -17.28
C ALA A 428 -26.71 -6.44 -17.55
N ALA A 429 -26.01 -5.66 -16.70
CA ALA A 429 -24.56 -5.49 -16.81
C ALA A 429 -23.82 -6.80 -16.54
N SER A 430 -24.24 -7.57 -15.54
CA SER A 430 -23.67 -8.90 -15.23
C SER A 430 -23.87 -9.89 -16.38
N TRP A 431 -25.03 -9.84 -17.04
CA TRP A 431 -25.32 -10.65 -18.22
C TRP A 431 -24.43 -10.26 -19.40
N GLY A 432 -24.36 -8.98 -19.74
CA GLY A 432 -23.52 -8.50 -20.83
C GLY A 432 -22.08 -8.96 -20.70
N TRP A 433 -21.53 -8.87 -19.50
CA TRP A 433 -20.19 -9.36 -19.22
C TRP A 433 -20.04 -10.89 -19.35
N LEU A 434 -21.01 -11.70 -18.88
CA LEU A 434 -20.97 -13.16 -19.03
C LEU A 434 -21.15 -13.58 -20.50
N ASP A 435 -22.00 -12.88 -21.27
CA ASP A 435 -22.18 -13.13 -22.71
C ASP A 435 -20.89 -12.83 -23.48
N ASP A 436 -20.21 -11.73 -23.18
CA ASP A 436 -18.91 -11.42 -23.77
C ASP A 436 -17.87 -12.51 -23.50
N ASP A 437 -17.83 -13.03 -22.27
CA ASP A 437 -16.93 -14.13 -21.90
C ASP A 437 -17.29 -15.43 -22.64
N ILE A 438 -18.57 -15.77 -22.75
CA ILE A 438 -19.03 -16.93 -23.52
C ILE A 438 -18.57 -16.79 -24.96
N ARG A 439 -18.83 -15.65 -25.60
CA ARG A 439 -18.43 -15.39 -27.00
C ARG A 439 -16.93 -15.45 -27.20
N LEU A 440 -16.16 -14.94 -26.20
CA LEU A 440 -14.68 -15.01 -26.21
C LEU A 440 -14.20 -16.44 -26.20
N TRP A 441 -14.71 -17.26 -25.27
CA TRP A 441 -14.27 -18.66 -25.13
C TRP A 441 -14.74 -19.55 -26.27
N LEU A 442 -15.91 -19.29 -26.85
CA LEU A 442 -16.38 -20.02 -28.04
C LEU A 442 -15.44 -19.87 -29.25
N ARG A 443 -14.73 -18.77 -29.35
CA ARG A 443 -13.72 -18.50 -30.41
C ARG A 443 -12.33 -19.04 -30.08
N TYR A 444 -12.12 -19.58 -28.88
CA TYR A 444 -10.78 -20.03 -28.47
C TYR A 444 -10.36 -21.29 -29.23
N PRO A 445 -9.13 -21.35 -29.80
CA PRO A 445 -8.73 -22.42 -30.73
C PRO A 445 -8.67 -23.82 -30.10
N SER A 446 -8.26 -23.91 -28.80
CA SER A 446 -8.15 -25.21 -28.11
C SER A 446 -9.49 -25.68 -27.55
N PRO A 447 -10.05 -26.80 -28.04
CA PRO A 447 -11.33 -27.36 -27.57
C PRO A 447 -11.31 -27.70 -26.06
N ALA A 448 -10.21 -28.24 -25.56
CA ALA A 448 -10.08 -28.60 -24.14
C ALA A 448 -10.10 -27.37 -23.23
N THR A 449 -9.35 -26.30 -23.59
CA THR A 449 -9.35 -25.05 -22.87
C THR A 449 -10.71 -24.37 -22.93
N ARG A 450 -11.33 -24.35 -24.13
CA ARG A 450 -12.66 -23.78 -24.34
C ARG A 450 -13.70 -24.45 -23.43
N ARG A 451 -13.77 -25.77 -23.40
CA ARG A 451 -14.69 -26.54 -22.53
C ARG A 451 -14.45 -26.20 -21.04
N LYS A 452 -13.21 -26.25 -20.61
CA LYS A 452 -12.85 -25.92 -19.21
C LYS A 452 -13.34 -24.52 -18.82
N GLN A 453 -13.04 -23.53 -19.63
CA GLN A 453 -13.39 -22.13 -19.33
C GLN A 453 -14.91 -21.91 -19.39
N LEU A 454 -15.62 -22.50 -20.34
CA LEU A 454 -17.08 -22.42 -20.38
C LEU A 454 -17.72 -23.12 -19.18
N ALA A 455 -17.20 -24.26 -18.72
CA ALA A 455 -17.70 -24.93 -17.52
C ALA A 455 -17.60 -24.09 -16.27
N GLU A 456 -16.55 -23.27 -16.14
CA GLU A 456 -16.38 -22.32 -15.03
C GLU A 456 -17.44 -21.22 -15.00
N LEU A 457 -18.06 -20.88 -16.15
CA LEU A 457 -19.15 -19.90 -16.23
C LEU A 457 -20.51 -20.44 -15.77
N GLY A 458 -20.66 -21.76 -15.62
CA GLY A 458 -21.94 -22.37 -15.27
C GLY A 458 -22.49 -21.90 -13.94
N LYS A 459 -21.67 -21.84 -12.90
CA LYS A 459 -22.07 -21.34 -11.56
C LYS A 459 -22.42 -19.84 -11.55
N PRO A 460 -21.62 -18.94 -12.16
CA PRO A 460 -22.02 -17.55 -12.39
C PRO A 460 -23.38 -17.39 -13.10
N LEU A 461 -23.62 -18.15 -14.15
CA LEU A 461 -24.90 -18.13 -14.88
C LEU A 461 -26.09 -18.59 -14.01
N ALA A 462 -25.90 -19.62 -13.18
CA ALA A 462 -26.93 -20.06 -12.25
C ALA A 462 -27.29 -18.96 -11.24
N GLY A 463 -26.30 -18.28 -10.65
CA GLY A 463 -26.51 -17.16 -9.73
C GLY A 463 -27.25 -16.01 -10.40
N LEU A 464 -26.87 -15.64 -11.62
CA LEU A 464 -27.53 -14.60 -12.40
C LEU A 464 -29.00 -14.94 -12.70
N LEU A 465 -29.28 -16.17 -13.14
CA LEU A 465 -30.63 -16.62 -13.44
C LEU A 465 -31.52 -16.70 -12.20
N ALA A 466 -30.97 -17.16 -11.06
CA ALA A 466 -31.66 -17.14 -9.78
C ALA A 466 -32.03 -15.71 -9.37
N ALA A 467 -31.12 -14.76 -9.54
CA ALA A 467 -31.36 -13.35 -9.24
C ALA A 467 -32.34 -12.66 -10.21
N ALA A 468 -32.30 -13.06 -11.50
CA ALA A 468 -33.21 -12.56 -12.52
C ALA A 468 -34.65 -13.10 -12.35
N GLY A 469 -34.81 -14.28 -11.75
CA GLY A 469 -36.13 -14.90 -11.54
C GLY A 469 -36.89 -15.15 -12.87
N GLY A 470 -38.18 -14.84 -12.89
CA GLY A 470 -39.04 -14.99 -14.08
C GLY A 470 -39.08 -13.76 -15.00
N THR A 471 -38.06 -12.91 -14.99
CA THR A 471 -38.03 -11.66 -15.79
C THR A 471 -37.74 -11.92 -17.26
N ALA A 472 -37.96 -10.90 -18.11
CA ALA A 472 -37.60 -10.93 -19.54
C ALA A 472 -36.09 -11.25 -19.74
N LEU A 473 -35.23 -10.78 -18.85
CA LEU A 473 -33.79 -11.06 -18.88
C LEU A 473 -33.48 -12.55 -18.78
N ALA A 474 -34.16 -13.30 -17.88
CA ALA A 474 -33.96 -14.75 -17.78
C ALA A 474 -34.33 -15.46 -19.07
N SER A 475 -35.41 -15.05 -19.74
CA SER A 475 -35.82 -15.59 -21.04
C SER A 475 -34.83 -15.24 -22.16
N GLU A 476 -34.26 -14.03 -22.14
CA GLU A 476 -33.22 -13.59 -23.08
C GLU A 476 -31.96 -14.47 -22.92
N ILE A 477 -31.45 -14.62 -21.68
CA ILE A 477 -30.29 -15.47 -21.38
C ILE A 477 -30.48 -16.89 -21.92
N VAL A 478 -31.63 -17.50 -21.64
CA VAL A 478 -31.93 -18.85 -22.11
C VAL A 478 -31.97 -18.91 -23.64
N THR A 479 -32.52 -17.90 -24.31
CA THR A 479 -32.57 -17.82 -25.77
C THR A 479 -31.17 -17.77 -26.38
N VAL A 480 -30.30 -16.88 -25.87
CA VAL A 480 -28.92 -16.72 -26.32
C VAL A 480 -28.13 -18.03 -26.11
N LEU A 481 -28.26 -18.66 -24.93
CA LEU A 481 -27.59 -19.93 -24.66
C LEU A 481 -28.05 -21.04 -25.63
N ARG A 482 -29.31 -21.04 -26.05
CA ARG A 482 -29.81 -21.99 -27.06
C ARG A 482 -29.23 -21.73 -28.45
N GLU A 483 -29.07 -20.49 -28.85
CA GLU A 483 -28.52 -20.12 -30.16
C GLU A 483 -27.08 -20.62 -30.36
N HIS A 484 -26.29 -20.72 -29.28
CA HIS A 484 -24.95 -21.29 -29.31
C HIS A 484 -24.91 -22.83 -29.37
N GLY A 485 -26.03 -23.49 -29.22
CA GLY A 485 -26.18 -24.94 -29.44
C GLY A 485 -25.29 -25.79 -28.53
N ASP A 486 -24.67 -26.81 -29.12
CA ASP A 486 -23.88 -27.80 -28.39
C ASP A 486 -22.59 -27.23 -27.83
N ASP A 487 -22.08 -26.14 -28.39
CA ASP A 487 -20.84 -25.48 -27.94
C ASP A 487 -20.88 -24.97 -26.50
N VAL A 488 -22.09 -24.65 -25.98
CA VAL A 488 -22.28 -24.16 -24.60
C VAL A 488 -22.72 -25.24 -23.61
N LEU A 489 -22.86 -26.52 -24.03
CA LEU A 489 -23.21 -27.63 -23.12
C LEU A 489 -22.27 -27.71 -21.93
N ALA A 490 -20.99 -27.37 -22.11
CA ALA A 490 -20.00 -27.35 -21.05
C ALA A 490 -20.34 -26.38 -19.90
N CYS A 491 -21.04 -25.27 -20.16
CA CYS A 491 -21.49 -24.35 -19.10
C CYS A 491 -22.91 -24.66 -18.61
N LEU A 492 -23.75 -25.25 -19.43
CA LEU A 492 -25.14 -25.53 -19.08
C LEU A 492 -25.28 -26.60 -17.99
N LEU A 493 -24.50 -27.70 -18.06
CA LEU A 493 -24.54 -28.76 -17.04
C LEU A 493 -24.12 -28.26 -15.64
N PRO A 494 -22.99 -27.59 -15.46
CA PRO A 494 -22.64 -26.98 -14.16
C PRO A 494 -23.67 -25.97 -13.69
N MET A 495 -24.28 -25.21 -14.60
CA MET A 495 -25.32 -24.24 -14.30
C MET A 495 -26.58 -24.90 -13.74
N LEU A 496 -27.08 -25.96 -14.42
CA LEU A 496 -28.27 -26.69 -13.97
C LEU A 496 -28.06 -27.37 -12.63
N ARG A 497 -26.86 -27.92 -12.39
CA ARG A 497 -26.48 -28.48 -11.08
C ARG A 497 -26.48 -27.41 -9.98
N ALA A 498 -25.95 -26.23 -10.27
CA ALA A 498 -25.88 -25.12 -9.29
C ALA A 498 -27.26 -24.51 -9.01
N ALA A 499 -28.19 -24.54 -9.96
CA ALA A 499 -29.56 -24.05 -9.79
C ALA A 499 -30.40 -24.88 -8.81
N GLY A 500 -30.03 -26.16 -8.57
CA GLY A 500 -30.73 -27.03 -7.63
C GLY A 500 -32.13 -27.46 -8.08
N PRO A 501 -32.88 -28.18 -7.22
CA PRO A 501 -34.22 -28.65 -7.52
C PRO A 501 -35.26 -27.53 -7.46
N GLY A 502 -36.17 -27.47 -8.44
CA GLY A 502 -37.23 -26.46 -8.54
C GLY A 502 -36.83 -25.22 -9.34
N PRO A 503 -36.17 -25.39 -10.49
CA PRO A 503 -35.76 -24.25 -11.30
C PRO A 503 -36.97 -23.48 -11.85
N SER A 504 -36.75 -22.21 -12.22
CA SER A 504 -37.77 -21.42 -12.92
C SER A 504 -38.16 -22.05 -14.26
N ALA A 505 -39.36 -21.76 -14.75
CA ALA A 505 -39.85 -22.32 -16.02
C ALA A 505 -38.86 -22.19 -17.21
N PRO A 506 -38.12 -21.08 -17.40
CA PRO A 506 -37.09 -21.01 -18.43
C PRO A 506 -35.93 -22.00 -18.22
N LEU A 507 -35.53 -22.25 -16.98
CA LEU A 507 -34.48 -23.23 -16.67
C LEU A 507 -34.93 -24.68 -16.88
N GLU A 508 -36.18 -25.00 -16.56
CA GLU A 508 -36.74 -26.35 -16.84
C GLU A 508 -36.82 -26.61 -18.34
N GLU A 509 -37.15 -25.59 -19.13
CA GLU A 509 -37.16 -25.71 -20.58
C GLU A 509 -35.76 -25.92 -21.16
N LEU A 510 -34.77 -25.17 -20.63
CA LEU A 510 -33.35 -25.33 -20.99
C LEU A 510 -32.82 -26.71 -20.58
N ALA A 511 -33.18 -27.20 -19.39
CA ALA A 511 -32.80 -28.54 -18.93
C ALA A 511 -33.31 -29.62 -19.85
N ARG A 512 -34.60 -29.56 -20.26
CA ARG A 512 -35.18 -30.49 -21.24
C ARG A 512 -34.51 -30.40 -22.61
N ASP A 513 -34.06 -29.22 -23.02
CA ASP A 513 -33.31 -29.06 -24.27
C ASP A 513 -31.91 -29.68 -24.18
N CYS A 514 -31.20 -29.48 -23.10
CA CYS A 514 -29.90 -30.11 -22.83
C CYS A 514 -30.02 -31.63 -22.80
N GLU A 515 -31.03 -32.19 -22.14
CA GLU A 515 -31.29 -33.62 -22.08
C GLU A 515 -31.51 -34.20 -23.48
N ARG A 516 -32.35 -33.57 -24.32
CA ARG A 516 -32.55 -33.96 -25.71
C ARG A 516 -31.27 -33.96 -26.53
N ARG A 517 -30.41 -32.95 -26.38
CA ARG A 517 -29.14 -32.86 -27.10
C ARG A 517 -28.14 -33.91 -26.65
N LEU A 518 -28.03 -34.16 -25.34
CA LEU A 518 -27.18 -35.21 -24.79
C LEU A 518 -27.62 -36.59 -25.29
N THR A 519 -28.92 -36.88 -25.31
CA THR A 519 -29.47 -38.13 -25.83
C THR A 519 -29.13 -38.30 -27.31
N ALA A 520 -29.28 -37.24 -28.12
CA ALA A 520 -28.95 -37.30 -29.55
C ALA A 520 -27.45 -37.55 -29.80
N ILE A 521 -26.56 -37.00 -28.96
CA ILE A 521 -25.11 -37.26 -29.06
C ILE A 521 -24.78 -38.69 -28.68
N THR A 522 -25.44 -39.26 -27.66
CA THR A 522 -25.21 -40.64 -27.24
C THR A 522 -25.79 -41.68 -28.19
N GLU A 523 -26.92 -41.38 -28.87
CA GLU A 523 -27.55 -42.29 -29.86
C GLU A 523 -26.85 -42.30 -31.23
N HIS A 524 -26.09 -41.25 -31.57
CA HIS A 524 -25.37 -41.09 -32.83
C HIS A 524 -23.89 -40.79 -32.66
N PRO A 525 -23.10 -41.72 -32.13
CA PRO A 525 -21.67 -41.51 -31.84
C PRO A 525 -20.83 -41.17 -33.09
N ALA A 526 -21.31 -41.49 -34.31
CA ALA A 526 -20.62 -41.17 -35.57
C ALA A 526 -20.63 -39.69 -35.97
N ARG A 527 -21.41 -38.83 -35.29
CA ARG A 527 -21.36 -37.37 -35.45
C ARG A 527 -20.30 -36.69 -34.55
N ALA A 528 -19.63 -37.49 -33.73
CA ALA A 528 -18.55 -37.03 -32.86
C ALA A 528 -17.17 -37.00 -33.55
N ASP A 529 -17.10 -37.16 -34.88
CA ASP A 529 -15.85 -37.30 -35.63
C ASP A 529 -15.04 -36.04 -35.81
N ASP A 530 -15.55 -34.89 -35.44
CA ASP A 530 -14.73 -33.68 -35.35
C ASP A 530 -14.29 -33.44 -33.90
N ASP A 531 -13.17 -34.07 -33.50
CA ASP A 531 -12.32 -33.76 -32.34
C ASP A 531 -12.67 -34.33 -30.95
N TRP A 532 -13.54 -35.36 -30.87
CA TRP A 532 -13.82 -36.09 -29.62
C TRP A 532 -12.97 -37.37 -29.44
N SER A 533 -11.93 -37.56 -30.23
CA SER A 533 -11.02 -38.70 -30.13
C SER A 533 -10.08 -38.60 -28.93
N VAL A 534 -10.62 -38.78 -27.74
CA VAL A 534 -9.84 -39.25 -26.58
C VAL A 534 -10.05 -40.77 -26.52
N PRO A 535 -8.99 -41.60 -26.58
CA PRO A 535 -9.15 -43.07 -26.50
C PRO A 535 -9.84 -43.46 -25.20
N TRP A 536 -10.86 -44.28 -25.29
CA TRP A 536 -11.68 -44.81 -24.18
C TRP A 536 -10.96 -45.85 -23.31
N SER A 537 -9.69 -45.66 -23.00
CA SER A 537 -8.95 -46.60 -22.14
C SER A 537 -8.44 -45.87 -20.89
N GLY A 538 -9.29 -45.81 -19.89
CA GLY A 538 -8.99 -45.24 -18.58
C GLY A 538 -9.94 -44.11 -18.28
N GLY A 539 -10.73 -44.22 -17.22
CA GLY A 539 -11.78 -43.29 -16.84
C GLY A 539 -11.38 -41.83 -17.05
N CYS A 540 -12.10 -41.13 -17.89
CA CYS A 540 -11.75 -39.78 -18.33
C CYS A 540 -11.95 -38.72 -17.26
N GLY A 541 -12.12 -39.01 -16.03
CA GLY A 541 -12.25 -38.03 -14.91
C GLY A 541 -13.03 -36.74 -15.25
N CYS A 542 -13.71 -36.67 -16.41
CA CYS A 542 -14.46 -35.51 -16.82
C CYS A 542 -15.85 -35.52 -16.17
N GLU A 543 -16.32 -34.37 -15.77
CA GLU A 543 -17.65 -34.23 -15.15
C GLU A 543 -18.79 -34.76 -16.04
N LEU A 544 -18.60 -34.78 -17.37
CA LEU A 544 -19.58 -35.30 -18.32
C LEU A 544 -19.73 -36.84 -18.18
N CYS A 545 -18.63 -37.59 -18.09
CA CYS A 545 -18.65 -39.04 -17.90
C CYS A 545 -19.10 -39.44 -16.49
N GLY A 546 -18.78 -38.66 -15.46
CA GLY A 546 -19.29 -38.85 -14.10
C GLY A 546 -20.79 -38.57 -13.95
N THR A 547 -21.41 -37.91 -14.94
CA THR A 547 -22.85 -37.56 -14.95
C THR A 547 -23.68 -38.62 -15.72
N LEU A 548 -23.06 -39.32 -16.68
CA LEU A 548 -23.70 -40.33 -17.50
C LEU A 548 -23.55 -41.76 -16.95
N GLY A 549 -22.70 -41.97 -15.93
CA GLY A 549 -22.60 -43.21 -15.16
C GLY A 549 -23.44 -43.16 -13.92
#